data_006366da978c1da2f748f9c4f9a89316
#
_entry.id   006366da978c1da2f748f9c4f9a89316
#
_cell.length_a   1.000
_cell.length_b   1.000
_cell.length_c   1.000
_cell.angle_alpha   90.00
_cell.angle_beta   90.00
_cell.angle_gamma   90.00
#
_symmetry.space_group_name_H-M   'P 1'
#
loop_
_entity.id
_entity.type
_entity.pdbx_description
1 polymer ?
#
loop_
_entity_poly.entity_id
_entity_poly.type
_entity_poly.pdbx_seq_one_letter_code
_entity_poly.pdbx_strand_id
1 'polypeptide(L)'
;MEILDLRHFSSVDVRPLLDDEARVWANLLSWDYSGSAEMILRYVDAKILPGYAAIERGRIFGYTFFVYEGSKGVVGDLFVTNGNRLPNPREVEIKLLTHVIETLQQSPGIHRVEAQLLAHDTGSVAQPFLDQGFSRHPRLFMVLGLGDPAPKIPATHPEVEIRRWVEADYQPAAAVITAAYRGHVDAQINDQYHTLGGSLRFLNNIVRFPGCGLFDIESSFTAVDRKAKNLIGLILCSRVRGDVGHVTQV
;
A
#
# COMPACT_ATOMS: atom_id res chain seq x y z
N MET A 1 29.21 5.73 -3.03
CA MET A 1 27.88 5.17 -2.69
C MET A 1 27.93 3.67 -2.85
N GLU A 2 27.49 2.94 -1.83
CA GLU A 2 27.38 1.47 -1.80
C GLU A 2 25.91 1.08 -1.65
N ILE A 3 25.52 -0.08 -2.19
CA ILE A 3 24.20 -0.67 -1.98
C ILE A 3 24.43 -1.99 -1.25
N LEU A 4 23.84 -2.12 -0.07
CA LEU A 4 23.96 -3.31 0.76
C LEU A 4 22.59 -3.86 1.14
N ASP A 5 22.56 -5.15 1.49
CA ASP A 5 21.32 -5.80 1.96
C ASP A 5 20.81 -5.14 3.25
N LEU A 6 19.55 -4.81 3.29
CA LEU A 6 18.90 -4.13 4.41
C LEU A 6 19.00 -4.92 5.72
N ARG A 7 19.10 -6.25 5.65
CA ARG A 7 19.25 -7.14 6.80
C ARG A 7 20.60 -7.01 7.55
N HIS A 8 21.57 -6.29 6.99
CA HIS A 8 22.83 -5.98 7.68
C HIS A 8 22.66 -4.86 8.74
N PHE A 9 21.57 -4.09 8.68
CA PHE A 9 21.34 -2.91 9.50
C PHE A 9 20.38 -3.19 10.67
N SER A 10 20.43 -2.34 11.68
CA SER A 10 19.53 -2.33 12.81
C SER A 10 18.46 -1.24 12.67
N SER A 11 17.44 -1.29 13.51
CA SER A 11 16.44 -0.21 13.61
C SER A 11 17.08 1.14 13.92
N VAL A 12 18.16 1.17 14.70
CA VAL A 12 18.89 2.40 15.05
C VAL A 12 19.51 3.05 13.81
N ASP A 13 20.02 2.25 12.88
CA ASP A 13 20.64 2.73 11.65
C ASP A 13 19.60 3.30 10.66
N VAL A 14 18.41 2.70 10.61
CA VAL A 14 17.37 3.04 9.62
C VAL A 14 16.37 4.08 10.16
N ARG A 15 16.18 4.17 11.48
CA ARG A 15 15.20 5.08 12.11
C ARG A 15 15.25 6.53 11.61
N PRO A 16 16.44 7.20 11.52
CA PRO A 16 16.47 8.58 11.05
C PRO A 16 15.88 8.75 9.64
N LEU A 17 16.04 7.74 8.78
CA LEU A 17 15.50 7.75 7.43
C LEU A 17 13.99 7.57 7.42
N LEU A 18 13.46 6.67 8.25
CA LEU A 18 12.01 6.47 8.41
C LEU A 18 11.31 7.68 9.06
N ASP A 19 11.99 8.39 9.96
CA ASP A 19 11.47 9.63 10.53
C ASP A 19 11.38 10.75 9.46
N ASP A 20 12.35 10.80 8.52
CA ASP A 20 12.30 11.72 7.38
C ASP A 20 11.16 11.35 6.43
N GLU A 21 11.00 10.08 6.14
CA GLU A 21 9.95 9.56 5.29
C GLU A 21 8.55 9.82 5.88
N ALA A 22 8.35 9.58 7.18
CA ALA A 22 7.09 9.86 7.86
C ALA A 22 6.67 11.33 7.72
N ARG A 23 7.65 12.26 7.70
CA ARG A 23 7.37 13.68 7.42
C ARG A 23 6.92 13.91 5.97
N VAL A 24 7.48 13.18 5.01
CA VAL A 24 7.05 13.26 3.61
C VAL A 24 5.62 12.74 3.46
N TRP A 25 5.29 11.60 4.05
CA TRP A 25 3.94 11.05 4.05
C TRP A 25 2.91 12.00 4.69
N ALA A 26 3.25 12.59 5.84
CA ALA A 26 2.41 13.56 6.52
C ALA A 26 2.12 14.81 5.67
N ASN A 27 3.14 15.32 4.98
CA ASN A 27 3.03 16.53 4.16
C ASN A 27 2.33 16.27 2.82
N LEU A 28 2.64 15.16 2.16
CA LEU A 28 2.15 14.87 0.81
C LEU A 28 0.74 14.28 0.81
N LEU A 29 0.48 13.35 1.73
CA LEU A 29 -0.75 12.54 1.75
C LEU A 29 -1.60 12.78 3.01
N SER A 30 -1.18 13.67 3.92
CA SER A 30 -1.82 13.84 5.23
C SER A 30 -1.93 12.52 6.00
N TRP A 31 -0.94 11.65 5.86
CA TRP A 31 -0.92 10.29 6.40
C TRP A 31 0.06 10.17 7.57
N ASP A 32 -0.41 9.63 8.70
CA ASP A 32 0.47 9.26 9.81
C ASP A 32 1.14 7.90 9.49
N TYR A 33 2.39 7.97 9.08
CA TYR A 33 3.17 6.79 8.70
C TYR A 33 3.87 6.11 9.90
N SER A 34 3.71 6.64 11.11
CA SER A 34 4.45 6.18 12.31
C SER A 34 4.23 4.69 12.60
N GLY A 35 3.00 4.19 12.47
CA GLY A 35 2.67 2.77 12.67
C GLY A 35 3.38 1.85 11.67
N SER A 36 3.46 2.26 10.41
CA SER A 36 4.19 1.53 9.36
C SER A 36 5.70 1.57 9.60
N ALA A 37 6.24 2.73 9.97
CA ALA A 37 7.64 2.90 10.30
C ALA A 37 8.08 1.99 11.46
N GLU A 38 7.32 1.94 12.55
CA GLU A 38 7.61 1.04 13.68
C GLU A 38 7.51 -0.44 13.32
N MET A 39 6.62 -0.82 12.40
CA MET A 39 6.54 -2.18 11.89
C MET A 39 7.78 -2.53 11.04
N ILE A 40 8.19 -1.64 10.14
CA ILE A 40 9.40 -1.81 9.33
C ILE A 40 10.63 -1.97 10.23
N LEU A 41 10.80 -1.11 11.24
CA LEU A 41 11.93 -1.19 12.19
C LEU A 41 11.98 -2.53 12.92
N ARG A 42 10.84 -3.05 13.36
CA ARG A 42 10.79 -4.40 13.98
C ARG A 42 11.23 -5.51 13.02
N TYR A 43 10.86 -5.42 11.74
CA TYR A 43 11.27 -6.41 10.73
C TYR A 43 12.74 -6.28 10.35
N VAL A 44 13.29 -5.06 10.36
CA VAL A 44 14.74 -4.83 10.20
C VAL A 44 15.53 -5.46 11.35
N ASP A 45 15.12 -5.23 12.59
CA ASP A 45 15.80 -5.84 13.77
C ASP A 45 15.69 -7.37 13.79
N ALA A 46 14.54 -7.89 13.36
CA ALA A 46 14.34 -9.33 13.20
C ALA A 46 15.14 -9.94 12.03
N LYS A 47 15.77 -9.12 11.17
CA LYS A 47 16.53 -9.54 9.96
C LYS A 47 15.70 -10.30 8.93
N ILE A 48 14.38 -10.08 8.91
CA ILE A 48 13.42 -10.77 8.03
C ILE A 48 12.93 -9.91 6.88
N LEU A 49 13.25 -8.61 6.85
CA LEU A 49 12.83 -7.71 5.78
C LEU A 49 13.87 -7.71 4.66
N PRO A 50 13.60 -8.37 3.52
CA PRO A 50 14.50 -8.34 2.39
C PRO A 50 14.43 -6.98 1.69
N GLY A 51 15.57 -6.46 1.29
CA GLY A 51 15.65 -5.15 0.66
C GLY A 51 17.08 -4.65 0.57
N TYR A 52 17.24 -3.39 0.21
CA TYR A 52 18.53 -2.75 0.01
C TYR A 52 18.59 -1.38 0.66
N ALA A 53 19.75 -1.03 1.15
CA ALA A 53 20.07 0.29 1.68
C ALA A 53 21.20 0.94 0.86
N ALA A 54 21.03 2.21 0.52
CA ALA A 54 22.07 3.04 -0.09
C ALA A 54 22.86 3.77 0.98
N ILE A 55 24.20 3.65 0.93
CA ILE A 55 25.09 4.13 1.96
C ILE A 55 26.15 5.05 1.35
N GLU A 56 26.39 6.15 2.03
CA GLU A 56 27.48 7.06 1.73
C GLU A 56 28.18 7.45 3.03
N ARG A 57 29.50 7.28 3.09
CA ARG A 57 30.32 7.60 4.27
C ARG A 57 29.79 7.01 5.57
N GLY A 58 29.34 5.74 5.53
CA GLY A 58 28.86 5.00 6.70
C GLY A 58 27.45 5.41 7.18
N ARG A 59 26.70 6.21 6.43
CA ARG A 59 25.31 6.58 6.76
C ARG A 59 24.36 6.11 5.67
N ILE A 60 23.24 5.53 6.11
CA ILE A 60 22.11 5.19 5.22
C ILE A 60 21.42 6.50 4.83
N PHE A 61 21.13 6.65 3.55
CA PHE A 61 20.40 7.83 3.03
C PHE A 61 19.29 7.46 2.03
N GLY A 62 19.12 6.16 1.77
CA GLY A 62 18.03 5.62 0.99
C GLY A 62 17.84 4.14 1.28
N TYR A 63 16.63 3.65 1.13
CA TYR A 63 16.30 2.24 1.27
C TYR A 63 15.14 1.85 0.36
N THR A 64 15.00 0.57 0.14
CA THR A 64 13.83 -0.07 -0.47
C THR A 64 13.70 -1.46 0.14
N PHE A 65 12.47 -1.96 0.24
CA PHE A 65 12.23 -3.33 0.64
C PHE A 65 11.17 -3.98 -0.25
N PHE A 66 11.09 -5.29 -0.18
CA PHE A 66 10.07 -6.06 -0.87
C PHE A 66 9.59 -7.22 0.00
N VAL A 67 8.44 -7.78 -0.35
CA VAL A 67 7.88 -8.95 0.34
C VAL A 67 7.45 -10.00 -0.66
N TYR A 68 7.43 -11.25 -0.22
CA TYR A 68 6.91 -12.37 -1.00
C TYR A 68 5.49 -12.72 -0.54
N GLU A 69 4.55 -12.76 -1.49
CA GLU A 69 3.17 -13.19 -1.27
C GLU A 69 2.87 -14.40 -2.18
N GLY A 70 3.20 -15.61 -1.72
CA GLY A 70 3.10 -16.81 -2.55
C GLY A 70 4.05 -16.75 -3.73
N SER A 71 3.53 -16.73 -4.96
CA SER A 71 4.31 -16.62 -6.20
C SER A 71 4.49 -15.17 -6.68
N LYS A 72 4.16 -14.20 -5.85
CA LYS A 72 4.26 -12.78 -6.16
C LYS A 72 5.34 -12.10 -5.31
N GLY A 73 6.14 -11.24 -5.94
CA GLY A 73 7.00 -10.28 -5.26
C GLY A 73 6.34 -8.89 -5.28
N VAL A 74 6.28 -8.23 -4.14
CA VAL A 74 5.73 -6.89 -4.00
C VAL A 74 6.82 -5.95 -3.54
N VAL A 75 7.12 -4.89 -4.31
CA VAL A 75 7.97 -3.79 -3.86
C VAL A 75 7.17 -3.02 -2.83
N GLY A 76 7.63 -3.06 -1.58
CA GLY A 76 6.87 -2.52 -0.45
C GLY A 76 7.00 -1.03 -0.32
N ASP A 77 8.22 -0.53 -0.37
CA ASP A 77 8.50 0.91 -0.29
C ASP A 77 9.87 1.26 -0.89
N LEU A 78 10.05 2.55 -1.12
CA LEU A 78 11.29 3.17 -1.59
C LEU A 78 11.36 4.56 -0.97
N PHE A 79 12.46 4.88 -0.32
CA PHE A 79 12.69 6.24 0.16
C PHE A 79 14.16 6.64 0.05
N VAL A 80 14.42 7.87 -0.39
CA VAL A 80 15.76 8.49 -0.44
C VAL A 80 15.66 9.88 0.15
N THR A 81 16.43 10.17 1.19
CA THR A 81 16.46 11.50 1.79
C THR A 81 17.23 12.48 0.92
N ASN A 82 16.81 13.74 0.94
CA ASN A 82 17.47 14.84 0.24
C ASN A 82 18.55 15.49 1.14
N GLY A 83 19.72 15.76 0.58
CA GLY A 83 20.77 16.48 1.30
C GLY A 83 21.85 17.06 0.39
N ASN A 84 22.33 18.25 0.70
CA ASN A 84 23.27 19.02 -0.13
C ASN A 84 24.66 18.35 -0.39
N ARG A 85 24.94 17.22 0.26
CA ARG A 85 26.21 16.49 0.11
C ARG A 85 25.99 15.02 -0.27
N LEU A 86 24.76 14.66 -0.60
CA LEU A 86 24.37 13.32 -1.01
C LEU A 86 24.34 13.21 -2.53
N PRO A 87 24.46 11.99 -3.09
CA PRO A 87 24.21 11.73 -4.50
C PRO A 87 22.82 12.21 -4.93
N ASN A 88 22.63 12.40 -6.23
CA ASN A 88 21.33 12.74 -6.80
C ASN A 88 20.28 11.69 -6.35
N PRO A 89 19.23 12.10 -5.63
CA PRO A 89 18.23 11.16 -5.11
C PRO A 89 17.63 10.25 -6.20
N ARG A 90 17.37 10.81 -7.38
CA ARG A 90 16.80 10.05 -8.50
C ARG A 90 17.74 8.94 -9.00
N GLU A 91 19.03 9.17 -9.05
CA GLU A 91 19.98 8.11 -9.42
C GLU A 91 20.05 6.99 -8.39
N VAL A 92 19.86 7.37 -7.13
CA VAL A 92 19.81 6.40 -6.02
C VAL A 92 18.54 5.58 -6.06
N GLU A 93 17.38 6.21 -6.25
CA GLU A 93 16.08 5.55 -6.45
C GLU A 93 16.15 4.53 -7.58
N ILE A 94 16.67 4.93 -8.74
CA ILE A 94 16.84 4.05 -9.89
C ILE A 94 17.70 2.83 -9.53
N LYS A 95 18.83 3.03 -8.86
CA LYS A 95 19.73 1.93 -8.48
C LYS A 95 19.09 0.97 -7.48
N LEU A 96 18.41 1.51 -6.46
CA LEU A 96 17.69 0.71 -5.47
C LEU A 96 16.58 -0.13 -6.13
N LEU A 97 15.77 0.49 -6.99
CA LEU A 97 14.72 -0.21 -7.73
C LEU A 97 15.27 -1.27 -8.67
N THR A 98 16.35 -0.98 -9.39
CA THR A 98 17.00 -1.95 -10.28
C THR A 98 17.41 -3.20 -9.49
N HIS A 99 18.06 -3.05 -8.33
CA HIS A 99 18.45 -4.18 -7.49
C HIS A 99 17.25 -5.02 -7.02
N VAL A 100 16.15 -4.37 -6.60
CA VAL A 100 14.93 -5.08 -6.16
C VAL A 100 14.28 -5.81 -7.33
N ILE A 101 14.13 -5.15 -8.47
CA ILE A 101 13.49 -5.74 -9.66
C ILE A 101 14.29 -6.97 -10.12
N GLU A 102 15.60 -6.84 -10.27
CA GLU A 102 16.48 -7.95 -10.65
C GLU A 102 16.40 -9.11 -9.65
N THR A 103 16.42 -8.80 -8.34
CA THR A 103 16.29 -9.82 -7.29
C THR A 103 14.96 -10.57 -7.39
N LEU A 104 13.85 -9.85 -7.56
CA LEU A 104 12.53 -10.46 -7.66
C LEU A 104 12.38 -11.29 -8.94
N GLN A 105 12.91 -10.80 -10.08
CA GLN A 105 12.88 -11.53 -11.34
C GLN A 105 13.72 -12.82 -11.32
N GLN A 106 14.80 -12.83 -10.53
CA GLN A 106 15.69 -14.00 -10.35
C GLN A 106 15.22 -14.94 -9.25
N SER A 107 14.22 -14.54 -8.43
CA SER A 107 13.76 -15.34 -7.30
C SER A 107 12.97 -16.57 -7.78
N PRO A 108 13.36 -17.79 -7.36
CA PRO A 108 12.64 -19.00 -7.77
C PRO A 108 11.17 -18.99 -7.35
N GLY A 109 10.28 -19.37 -8.26
CA GLY A 109 8.84 -19.45 -7.98
C GLY A 109 8.10 -18.12 -7.99
N ILE A 110 8.79 -17.00 -8.26
CA ILE A 110 8.13 -15.71 -8.49
C ILE A 110 7.73 -15.60 -9.97
N HIS A 111 6.45 -15.42 -10.20
CA HIS A 111 5.86 -15.30 -11.54
C HIS A 111 5.22 -13.95 -11.80
N ARG A 112 5.12 -13.13 -10.75
CA ARG A 112 4.53 -11.79 -10.80
C ARG A 112 5.28 -10.85 -9.88
N VAL A 113 5.52 -9.63 -10.35
CA VAL A 113 6.09 -8.54 -9.54
C VAL A 113 5.16 -7.33 -9.62
N GLU A 114 4.84 -6.74 -8.48
CA GLU A 114 3.97 -5.57 -8.36
C GLU A 114 4.66 -4.47 -7.53
N ALA A 115 4.34 -3.21 -7.86
CA ALA A 115 4.78 -2.05 -7.09
C ALA A 115 3.66 -1.00 -7.04
N GLN A 116 3.45 -0.40 -5.86
CA GLN A 116 2.59 0.75 -5.67
C GLN A 116 3.28 1.74 -4.71
N LEU A 117 3.97 2.71 -5.27
CA LEU A 117 4.80 3.66 -4.52
C LEU A 117 4.06 5.01 -4.41
N LEU A 118 3.17 5.14 -3.42
CA LEU A 118 2.23 6.26 -3.27
C LEU A 118 2.91 7.60 -3.03
N ALA A 119 4.06 7.62 -2.35
CA ALA A 119 4.79 8.84 -2.03
C ALA A 119 5.65 9.36 -3.21
N HIS A 120 5.63 8.67 -4.35
CA HIS A 120 6.45 9.03 -5.51
C HIS A 120 5.62 9.51 -6.69
N ASP A 121 6.14 10.51 -7.41
CA ASP A 121 5.63 10.87 -8.73
C ASP A 121 5.92 9.74 -9.73
N THR A 122 4.88 9.32 -10.44
CA THR A 122 4.94 8.24 -11.45
C THR A 122 6.02 8.48 -12.51
N GLY A 123 6.32 9.74 -12.84
CA GLY A 123 7.36 10.09 -13.80
C GLY A 123 8.77 9.85 -13.29
N SER A 124 9.00 9.87 -11.97
CA SER A 124 10.33 9.74 -11.38
C SER A 124 10.79 8.29 -11.24
N VAL A 125 9.92 7.38 -10.83
CA VAL A 125 10.27 6.00 -10.46
C VAL A 125 9.83 4.94 -11.47
N ALA A 126 9.12 5.31 -12.53
CA ALA A 126 8.57 4.34 -13.50
C ALA A 126 9.63 3.72 -14.42
N GLN A 127 10.70 4.45 -14.76
CA GLN A 127 11.63 4.03 -15.80
C GLN A 127 12.29 2.66 -15.55
N PRO A 128 12.81 2.35 -14.35
CA PRO A 128 13.40 1.04 -14.09
C PRO A 128 12.42 -0.14 -14.31
N PHE A 129 11.14 0.08 -14.03
CA PHE A 129 10.10 -0.92 -14.28
C PHE A 129 9.80 -1.06 -15.78
N LEU A 130 9.66 0.06 -16.50
CA LEU A 130 9.37 0.05 -17.94
C LEU A 130 10.49 -0.61 -18.75
N ASP A 131 11.75 -0.36 -18.39
CA ASP A 131 12.92 -0.97 -19.03
C ASP A 131 12.95 -2.51 -18.87
N GLN A 132 12.27 -3.02 -17.85
CA GLN A 132 12.12 -4.45 -17.57
C GLN A 132 10.76 -5.03 -18.04
N GLY A 133 10.05 -4.29 -18.89
CA GLY A 133 8.80 -4.75 -19.52
C GLY A 133 7.56 -4.72 -18.63
N PHE A 134 7.56 -3.97 -17.53
CA PHE A 134 6.38 -3.79 -16.70
C PHE A 134 5.34 -2.90 -17.39
N SER A 135 4.07 -3.19 -17.14
CA SER A 135 2.95 -2.33 -17.51
C SER A 135 2.69 -1.29 -16.42
N ARG A 136 2.49 -0.03 -16.82
CA ARG A 136 2.15 1.07 -15.92
C ARG A 136 0.64 1.33 -15.94
N HIS A 137 0.04 1.41 -14.76
CA HIS A 137 -1.37 1.70 -14.56
C HIS A 137 -1.53 2.99 -13.73
N PRO A 138 -1.67 4.17 -14.38
CA PRO A 138 -1.82 5.45 -13.68
C PRO A 138 -3.10 5.46 -12.83
N ARG A 139 -2.99 5.98 -11.59
CA ARG A 139 -4.10 6.15 -10.66
C ARG A 139 -4.09 7.57 -10.10
N LEU A 140 -5.27 8.04 -9.70
CA LEU A 140 -5.43 9.33 -9.06
C LEU A 140 -5.64 9.11 -7.56
N PHE A 141 -4.83 9.77 -6.75
CA PHE A 141 -5.11 9.93 -5.34
C PHE A 141 -6.06 11.13 -5.18
N MET A 142 -7.30 10.85 -4.78
CA MET A 142 -8.35 11.87 -4.66
C MET A 142 -8.50 12.30 -3.20
N VAL A 143 -8.63 13.61 -2.99
CA VAL A 143 -8.84 14.20 -1.66
C VAL A 143 -10.11 15.05 -1.68
N LEU A 144 -10.96 14.86 -0.68
CA LEU A 144 -12.14 15.69 -0.42
C LEU A 144 -11.97 16.43 0.91
N GLY A 145 -11.97 17.76 0.87
CA GLY A 145 -12.06 18.56 2.08
C GLY A 145 -13.49 18.50 2.64
N LEU A 146 -13.64 18.07 3.89
CA LEU A 146 -14.93 17.98 4.58
C LEU A 146 -15.29 19.34 5.20
N GLY A 147 -15.36 20.39 4.38
CA GLY A 147 -15.84 21.72 4.79
C GLY A 147 -17.35 21.84 4.62
N ASP A 148 -17.94 22.88 5.17
CA ASP A 148 -19.37 23.21 4.97
C ASP A 148 -19.61 23.74 3.56
N PRO A 149 -20.77 23.40 2.94
CA PRO A 149 -21.80 22.50 3.46
C PRO A 149 -21.49 21.03 3.17
N ALA A 150 -21.97 20.16 4.07
CA ALA A 150 -21.91 18.71 3.84
C ALA A 150 -22.62 18.33 2.53
N PRO A 151 -22.11 17.37 1.78
CA PRO A 151 -22.74 16.92 0.54
C PRO A 151 -24.16 16.40 0.83
N LYS A 152 -25.10 16.70 -0.07
CA LYS A 152 -26.46 16.16 0.03
C LYS A 152 -26.39 14.62 -0.12
N ILE A 153 -26.88 13.92 0.89
CA ILE A 153 -26.97 12.46 0.86
C ILE A 153 -28.17 12.10 -0.03
N PRO A 154 -27.97 11.35 -1.13
CA PRO A 154 -29.06 10.86 -1.95
C PRO A 154 -29.93 9.88 -1.17
N ALA A 155 -31.23 9.81 -1.51
CA ALA A 155 -32.14 8.84 -0.92
C ALA A 155 -31.65 7.41 -1.25
N THR A 156 -31.67 6.53 -0.25
CA THR A 156 -31.35 5.12 -0.45
C THR A 156 -32.46 4.41 -1.21
N HIS A 157 -32.12 3.50 -2.10
CA HIS A 157 -33.12 2.68 -2.79
C HIS A 157 -33.93 1.87 -1.76
N PRO A 158 -35.28 1.81 -1.85
CA PRO A 158 -36.11 1.20 -0.80
C PRO A 158 -35.84 -0.30 -0.59
N GLU A 159 -35.35 -1.00 -1.61
CA GLU A 159 -34.99 -2.43 -1.50
C GLU A 159 -33.55 -2.67 -0.97
N VAL A 160 -32.79 -1.60 -0.72
CA VAL A 160 -31.42 -1.69 -0.20
C VAL A 160 -31.39 -1.21 1.25
N GLU A 161 -30.74 -2.00 2.09
CA GLU A 161 -30.42 -1.61 3.44
C GLU A 161 -28.93 -1.28 3.56
N ILE A 162 -28.63 -0.07 4.03
CA ILE A 162 -27.25 0.31 4.39
C ILE A 162 -27.10 0.13 5.88
N ARG A 163 -26.13 -0.69 6.29
CA ARG A 163 -25.79 -0.91 7.68
C ARG A 163 -24.30 -0.92 7.92
N ARG A 164 -23.87 -0.78 9.16
CA ARG A 164 -22.47 -0.87 9.53
C ARG A 164 -21.90 -2.25 9.25
N TRP A 165 -20.61 -2.27 8.94
CA TRP A 165 -19.82 -3.49 8.81
C TRP A 165 -19.85 -4.29 10.12
N VAL A 166 -19.92 -5.62 9.99
CA VAL A 166 -19.76 -6.57 11.09
C VAL A 166 -18.80 -7.70 10.69
N GLU A 167 -18.20 -8.38 11.67
CA GLU A 167 -17.25 -9.49 11.42
C GLU A 167 -17.85 -10.58 10.51
N ALA A 168 -19.15 -10.86 10.62
CA ALA A 168 -19.84 -11.84 9.79
C ALA A 168 -19.87 -11.47 8.29
N ASP A 169 -19.53 -10.21 7.93
CA ASP A 169 -19.52 -9.76 6.54
C ASP A 169 -18.26 -10.18 5.76
N TYR A 170 -17.23 -10.73 6.42
CA TYR A 170 -15.98 -11.08 5.75
C TYR A 170 -16.16 -11.97 4.52
N GLN A 171 -16.85 -13.09 4.67
CA GLN A 171 -17.06 -14.03 3.56
C GLN A 171 -17.96 -13.46 2.46
N PRO A 172 -19.15 -12.88 2.79
CA PRO A 172 -19.98 -12.22 1.79
C PRO A 172 -19.27 -11.06 1.07
N ALA A 173 -18.51 -10.24 1.78
CA ALA A 173 -17.76 -9.13 1.20
C ALA A 173 -16.68 -9.59 0.22
N ALA A 174 -15.94 -10.64 0.58
CA ALA A 174 -14.95 -11.23 -0.34
C ALA A 174 -15.61 -11.73 -1.63
N ALA A 175 -16.80 -12.34 -1.53
CA ALA A 175 -17.54 -12.79 -2.70
C ALA A 175 -18.00 -11.60 -3.58
N VAL A 176 -18.47 -10.50 -2.97
CA VAL A 176 -18.87 -9.29 -3.69
C VAL A 176 -17.64 -8.66 -4.38
N ILE A 177 -16.52 -8.50 -3.67
CA ILE A 177 -15.28 -7.98 -4.26
C ILE A 177 -14.85 -8.83 -5.46
N THR A 178 -14.75 -10.16 -5.29
CA THR A 178 -14.37 -11.06 -6.39
C THR A 178 -15.30 -10.94 -7.59
N ALA A 179 -16.61 -10.79 -7.36
CA ALA A 179 -17.60 -10.65 -8.43
C ALA A 179 -17.51 -9.27 -9.12
N ALA A 180 -17.37 -8.20 -8.35
CA ALA A 180 -17.33 -6.82 -8.84
C ALA A 180 -16.09 -6.55 -9.70
N TYR A 181 -14.95 -7.14 -9.32
CA TYR A 181 -13.70 -6.96 -10.05
C TYR A 181 -13.49 -7.93 -11.22
N ARG A 182 -14.45 -8.82 -11.49
CA ARG A 182 -14.36 -9.75 -12.63
C ARG A 182 -14.34 -8.97 -13.94
N GLY A 183 -13.22 -9.08 -14.68
CA GLY A 183 -13.01 -8.35 -15.94
C GLY A 183 -12.65 -6.86 -15.77
N HIS A 184 -12.55 -6.37 -14.55
CA HIS A 184 -12.10 -5.01 -14.29
C HIS A 184 -10.58 -4.90 -14.42
N VAL A 185 -10.08 -3.70 -14.82
CA VAL A 185 -8.64 -3.45 -14.95
C VAL A 185 -7.89 -3.67 -13.63
N ASP A 186 -8.51 -3.40 -12.50
CA ASP A 186 -7.90 -3.56 -11.19
C ASP A 186 -7.59 -5.03 -10.85
N ALA A 187 -8.35 -5.98 -11.37
CA ALA A 187 -8.03 -7.39 -11.24
C ALA A 187 -6.76 -7.77 -12.02
N GLN A 188 -6.43 -7.04 -13.08
CA GLN A 188 -5.16 -7.22 -13.79
C GLN A 188 -3.96 -6.64 -13.01
N ILE A 189 -4.21 -5.59 -12.23
CA ILE A 189 -3.18 -4.90 -11.43
C ILE A 189 -2.93 -5.64 -10.12
N ASN A 190 -4.00 -6.07 -9.42
CA ASN A 190 -3.92 -6.80 -8.16
C ASN A 190 -4.61 -8.17 -8.30
N ASP A 191 -3.82 -9.23 -8.27
CA ASP A 191 -4.28 -10.61 -8.41
C ASP A 191 -5.18 -11.09 -7.25
N GLN A 192 -5.16 -10.41 -6.10
CA GLN A 192 -6.01 -10.73 -4.96
C GLN A 192 -7.51 -10.65 -5.29
N TYR A 193 -7.89 -9.86 -6.29
CA TYR A 193 -9.29 -9.75 -6.74
C TYR A 193 -9.78 -10.92 -7.60
N HIS A 194 -8.90 -11.80 -8.08
CA HIS A 194 -9.27 -12.89 -8.98
C HIS A 194 -9.99 -14.04 -8.29
N THR A 195 -9.76 -14.25 -7.01
CA THR A 195 -10.28 -15.41 -6.28
C THR A 195 -10.87 -15.02 -4.93
N LEU A 196 -11.81 -15.81 -4.45
CA LEU A 196 -12.38 -15.62 -3.10
C LEU A 196 -11.29 -15.61 -2.02
N GLY A 197 -10.34 -16.55 -2.10
CA GLY A 197 -9.20 -16.60 -1.17
C GLY A 197 -8.30 -15.38 -1.25
N GLY A 198 -8.09 -14.83 -2.44
CA GLY A 198 -7.38 -13.57 -2.66
C GLY A 198 -8.11 -12.38 -2.03
N SER A 199 -9.40 -12.24 -2.31
CA SER A 199 -10.23 -11.18 -1.72
C SER A 199 -10.34 -11.27 -0.20
N LEU A 200 -10.33 -12.48 0.37
CA LEU A 200 -10.26 -12.66 1.83
C LEU A 200 -8.92 -12.19 2.40
N ARG A 201 -7.79 -12.50 1.76
CA ARG A 201 -6.48 -11.98 2.17
C ARG A 201 -6.43 -10.45 2.09
N PHE A 202 -6.98 -9.88 1.01
CA PHE A 202 -7.08 -8.44 0.82
C PHE A 202 -7.88 -7.77 1.94
N LEU A 203 -9.07 -8.29 2.27
CA LEU A 203 -9.87 -7.82 3.39
C LEU A 203 -9.14 -7.94 4.74
N ASN A 204 -8.45 -9.08 4.96
CA ASN A 204 -7.66 -9.26 6.17
C ASN A 204 -6.53 -8.21 6.29
N ASN A 205 -5.90 -7.86 5.17
CA ASN A 205 -4.88 -6.80 5.16
C ASN A 205 -5.48 -5.43 5.51
N ILE A 206 -6.68 -5.10 5.01
CA ILE A 206 -7.35 -3.83 5.35
C ILE A 206 -7.75 -3.77 6.83
N VAL A 207 -8.37 -4.84 7.34
CA VAL A 207 -9.01 -4.82 8.65
C VAL A 207 -8.04 -5.06 9.80
N ARG A 208 -6.95 -5.82 9.58
CA ARG A 208 -6.03 -6.26 10.65
C ARG A 208 -4.64 -5.65 10.59
N PHE A 209 -4.24 -5.10 9.46
CA PHE A 209 -2.90 -4.52 9.32
C PHE A 209 -2.96 -3.01 9.07
N PRO A 210 -2.12 -2.22 9.74
CA PRO A 210 -2.17 -0.76 9.68
C PRO A 210 -1.59 -0.15 8.38
N GLY A 211 -1.20 -0.96 7.40
CA GLY A 211 -0.60 -0.48 6.14
C GLY A 211 -1.47 0.49 5.34
N CYS A 212 -2.80 0.42 5.53
CA CYS A 212 -3.75 1.37 4.95
C CYS A 212 -4.42 2.27 6.01
N GLY A 213 -3.76 2.48 7.16
CA GLY A 213 -4.31 3.15 8.33
C GLY A 213 -5.06 2.19 9.27
N LEU A 214 -5.59 2.72 10.37
CA LEU A 214 -6.37 1.96 11.34
C LEU A 214 -7.80 1.77 10.81
N PHE A 215 -8.23 0.54 10.62
CA PHE A 215 -9.59 0.23 10.17
C PHE A 215 -10.64 0.90 11.06
N ASP A 216 -11.57 1.63 10.44
CA ASP A 216 -12.64 2.35 11.12
C ASP A 216 -14.00 1.69 10.88
N ILE A 217 -14.41 0.83 11.81
CA ILE A 217 -15.68 0.12 11.74
C ILE A 217 -16.88 1.07 11.75
N GLU A 218 -16.77 2.23 12.41
CA GLU A 218 -17.84 3.21 12.52
C GLU A 218 -18.11 3.93 11.18
N SER A 219 -17.10 4.01 10.32
CA SER A 219 -17.18 4.63 9.00
C SER A 219 -17.24 3.60 7.87
N SER A 220 -17.32 2.31 8.19
CA SER A 220 -17.39 1.22 7.21
C SER A 220 -18.81 0.67 7.13
N PHE A 221 -19.33 0.53 5.91
CA PHE A 221 -20.71 0.15 5.68
C PHE A 221 -20.85 -0.95 4.63
N THR A 222 -21.96 -1.68 4.73
CA THR A 222 -22.38 -2.67 3.75
C THR A 222 -23.77 -2.36 3.23
N ALA A 223 -24.00 -2.67 1.96
CA ALA A 223 -25.30 -2.62 1.31
C ALA A 223 -25.86 -4.03 1.18
N VAL A 224 -27.09 -4.24 1.67
CA VAL A 224 -27.76 -5.54 1.70
C VAL A 224 -29.06 -5.44 0.92
N ASP A 225 -29.30 -6.40 0.03
CA ASP A 225 -30.60 -6.58 -0.62
C ASP A 225 -31.63 -7.03 0.43
N ARG A 226 -32.68 -6.25 0.63
CA ARG A 226 -33.71 -6.53 1.66
C ARG A 226 -34.51 -7.81 1.39
N LYS A 227 -34.70 -8.15 0.11
CA LYS A 227 -35.47 -9.33 -0.31
C LYS A 227 -34.60 -10.59 -0.28
N ALA A 228 -33.44 -10.54 -0.90
CA ALA A 228 -32.54 -11.71 -0.98
C ALA A 228 -31.70 -11.90 0.28
N LYS A 229 -31.62 -10.88 1.15
CA LYS A 229 -30.80 -10.89 2.38
C LYS A 229 -29.31 -11.13 2.14
N ASN A 230 -28.83 -10.88 0.93
CA ASN A 230 -27.42 -11.00 0.57
C ASN A 230 -26.74 -9.63 0.50
N LEU A 231 -25.44 -9.59 0.75
CA LEU A 231 -24.60 -8.42 0.61
C LEU A 231 -24.39 -8.14 -0.88
N ILE A 232 -24.58 -6.89 -1.31
CA ILE A 232 -24.50 -6.45 -2.70
C ILE A 232 -23.50 -5.30 -2.91
N GLY A 233 -22.97 -4.74 -1.84
CA GLY A 233 -21.97 -3.70 -1.90
C GLY A 233 -21.33 -3.43 -0.55
N LEU A 234 -20.22 -2.74 -0.54
CA LEU A 234 -19.52 -2.34 0.68
C LEU A 234 -18.70 -1.09 0.45
N ILE A 235 -18.42 -0.38 1.54
CA ILE A 235 -17.39 0.65 1.64
C ILE A 235 -16.62 0.44 2.93
N LEU A 236 -15.29 0.33 2.82
CA LEU A 236 -14.40 0.16 3.96
C LEU A 236 -13.51 1.38 4.09
N CYS A 237 -13.42 1.88 5.30
CA CYS A 237 -12.67 3.07 5.65
C CYS A 237 -11.64 2.78 6.73
N SER A 238 -10.53 3.50 6.68
CA SER A 238 -9.50 3.52 7.70
C SER A 238 -9.19 4.95 8.11
N ARG A 239 -8.70 5.17 9.30
CA ARG A 239 -8.11 6.44 9.72
C ARG A 239 -6.61 6.41 9.49
N VAL A 240 -6.14 7.30 8.65
CA VAL A 240 -4.72 7.45 8.34
C VAL A 240 -4.06 8.57 9.17
N ARG A 241 -4.89 9.40 9.81
CA ARG A 241 -4.53 10.40 10.81
C ARG A 241 -5.79 10.69 11.66
N GLY A 242 -5.65 11.35 12.80
CA GLY A 242 -6.78 11.62 13.70
C GLY A 242 -7.96 12.37 13.07
N ASP A 243 -7.68 13.20 12.04
CA ASP A 243 -8.63 14.04 11.32
C ASP A 243 -8.78 13.66 9.81
N VAL A 244 -8.18 12.54 9.38
CA VAL A 244 -8.19 12.11 7.97
C VAL A 244 -8.66 10.67 7.84
N GLY A 245 -9.80 10.49 7.18
CA GLY A 245 -10.32 9.19 6.76
C GLY A 245 -9.85 8.83 5.35
N HIS A 246 -9.61 7.56 5.12
CA HIS A 246 -9.24 6.98 3.83
C HIS A 246 -10.25 5.91 3.42
N VAL A 247 -10.82 6.02 2.23
CA VAL A 247 -11.65 4.96 1.65
C VAL A 247 -10.70 3.92 1.05
N THR A 248 -10.59 2.77 1.71
CA THR A 248 -9.67 1.69 1.32
C THR A 248 -10.26 0.74 0.29
N GLN A 249 -11.57 0.61 0.29
CA GLN A 249 -12.30 -0.28 -0.64
C GLN A 249 -13.72 0.21 -0.85
N VAL A 250 -14.18 0.14 -2.07
CA VAL A 250 -15.57 0.34 -2.48
C VAL A 250 -15.94 -0.65 -3.59
#